data_960b7d8a248ec502d215e1bad683c9f8
#
_entry.id   960b7d8a248ec502d215e1bad683c9f8
#
_cell.length_a   1.000
_cell.length_b   1.000
_cell.length_c   1.000
_cell.angle_alpha   90.00
_cell.angle_beta   90.00
_cell.angle_gamma   90.00
#
_symmetry.space_group_name_H-M   'P 1'
#
loop_
_entity.id
_entity.type
_entity.pdbx_description
1 polymer ?
#
loop_
_entity_poly.entity_id
_entity_poly.type
_entity_poly.pdbx_seq_one_letter_code
_entity_poly.pdbx_strand_id
1 'polypeptide(L)'
;MNPIRRTLLAAALLLAAPILVALIVAAPLLHAQATESAITKQMGKLRSLSAQERPVATVKLAAEISALPAGPKKVELANSLANLVTEGDQGAATVQAVADVLSKALAESPVPAKKDSPPAPYMEMARLVRYKDVSTTLNDPLLEKARQVLIANDADIQKADFTLRDLSGKKYTLSELRGKIVMVNFWATWCPPCRAEMPDLDWIFTHFQSQGLIVLSITSEDSFTVGPFITNHPYHPPVLIDMGGKVAKQFHVDGIPKTFIFNRDGKLLGQTIDECTQRQFLDMLGKTDLHN
;
A
#
# COMPACT_ATOMS: atom_id res chain seq x y z
N MET A 1 28.67 -53.30 44.31
CA MET A 1 28.47 -52.19 43.33
C MET A 1 29.10 -50.96 43.90
N ASN A 2 30.08 -50.40 43.24
CA ASN A 2 30.99 -49.38 43.71
C ASN A 2 30.28 -48.01 43.81
N PRO A 3 30.28 -47.28 44.95
CA PRO A 3 29.56 -46.03 45.13
C PRO A 3 29.96 -44.93 44.13
N ILE A 4 31.18 -45.00 43.63
CA ILE A 4 31.72 -44.04 42.63
C ILE A 4 30.95 -44.10 41.29
N ARG A 5 30.39 -45.25 40.88
CA ARG A 5 29.60 -45.38 39.66
C ARG A 5 28.19 -44.76 39.76
N ARG A 6 27.61 -44.66 40.97
CA ARG A 6 26.29 -44.03 41.19
C ARG A 6 26.35 -42.50 41.12
N THR A 7 27.46 -41.90 41.59
CA THR A 7 27.66 -40.46 41.53
C THR A 7 27.93 -39.93 40.14
N LEU A 8 28.64 -40.68 39.29
CA LEU A 8 28.92 -40.32 37.90
C LEU A 8 27.67 -40.40 37.00
N LEU A 9 26.78 -41.37 37.25
CA LEU A 9 25.50 -41.45 36.52
C LEU A 9 24.51 -40.36 36.91
N ALA A 10 24.48 -39.96 38.17
CA ALA A 10 23.62 -38.85 38.64
C ALA A 10 24.09 -37.49 38.13
N ALA A 11 25.41 -37.26 38.03
CA ALA A 11 25.98 -36.04 37.48
C ALA A 11 25.77 -35.91 35.95
N ALA A 12 25.83 -37.03 35.22
CA ALA A 12 25.56 -37.05 33.78
C ALA A 12 24.06 -36.76 33.45
N LEU A 13 23.12 -37.24 34.28
CA LEU A 13 21.69 -36.93 34.13
C LEU A 13 21.35 -35.48 34.47
N LEU A 14 22.03 -34.86 35.43
CA LEU A 14 21.81 -33.47 35.82
C LEU A 14 22.35 -32.45 34.79
N LEU A 15 23.35 -32.80 34.00
CA LEU A 15 23.91 -31.99 32.94
C LEU A 15 23.17 -32.18 31.58
N ALA A 16 22.55 -33.33 31.35
CA ALA A 16 21.82 -33.62 30.11
C ALA A 16 20.42 -32.93 30.07
N ALA A 17 19.78 -32.77 31.20
CA ALA A 17 18.44 -32.18 31.27
C ALA A 17 18.36 -30.73 30.75
N PRO A 18 19.26 -29.77 31.11
CA PRO A 18 19.21 -28.42 30.58
C PRO A 18 19.57 -28.32 29.10
N ILE A 19 20.42 -29.22 28.58
CA ILE A 19 20.77 -29.27 27.16
C ILE A 19 19.58 -29.78 26.33
N LEU A 20 18.86 -30.79 26.81
CA LEU A 20 17.68 -31.33 26.14
C LEU A 20 16.53 -30.31 26.12
N VAL A 21 16.31 -29.61 27.21
CA VAL A 21 15.31 -28.53 27.29
C VAL A 21 15.68 -27.36 26.35
N ALA A 22 16.96 -26.97 26.29
CA ALA A 22 17.44 -25.94 25.38
C ALA A 22 17.25 -26.35 23.90
N LEU A 23 17.48 -27.60 23.53
CA LEU A 23 17.25 -28.12 22.18
C LEU A 23 15.76 -28.17 21.82
N ILE A 24 14.89 -28.58 22.76
CA ILE A 24 13.43 -28.61 22.53
C ILE A 24 12.83 -27.23 22.32
N VAL A 25 13.36 -26.19 23.00
CA VAL A 25 12.89 -24.83 22.87
C VAL A 25 13.54 -24.12 21.65
N ALA A 26 14.81 -24.42 21.34
CA ALA A 26 15.53 -23.77 20.25
C ALA A 26 15.10 -24.25 18.84
N ALA A 27 14.75 -25.55 18.70
CA ALA A 27 14.37 -26.09 17.40
C ALA A 27 13.14 -25.45 16.77
N PRO A 28 12.01 -25.20 17.47
CA PRO A 28 10.86 -24.52 16.89
C PRO A 28 11.14 -23.04 16.60
N LEU A 29 11.98 -22.36 17.39
CA LEU A 29 12.38 -20.97 17.15
C LEU A 29 13.24 -20.85 15.89
N LEU A 30 14.21 -21.75 15.68
CA LEU A 30 15.04 -21.81 14.49
C LEU A 30 14.21 -22.13 13.24
N HIS A 31 13.24 -23.03 13.37
CA HIS A 31 12.32 -23.34 12.26
C HIS A 31 11.43 -22.16 11.90
N ALA A 32 10.88 -21.45 12.89
CA ALA A 32 10.08 -20.26 12.67
C ALA A 32 10.90 -19.15 11.97
N GLN A 33 12.13 -18.88 12.42
CA GLN A 33 13.01 -17.90 11.80
C GLN A 33 13.38 -18.26 10.35
N ALA A 34 13.63 -19.52 10.05
CA ALA A 34 13.89 -19.98 8.69
C ALA A 34 12.66 -19.78 7.79
N THR A 35 11.45 -20.02 8.32
CA THR A 35 10.17 -19.80 7.62
C THR A 35 9.92 -18.32 7.35
N GLU A 36 10.13 -17.44 8.34
CA GLU A 36 10.00 -15.99 8.20
C GLU A 36 10.96 -15.43 7.14
N SER A 37 12.22 -15.89 7.13
CA SER A 37 13.21 -15.50 6.12
C SER A 37 12.80 -15.97 4.72
N ALA A 38 12.25 -17.18 4.59
CA ALA A 38 11.74 -17.69 3.32
C ALA A 38 10.55 -16.86 2.81
N ILE A 39 9.60 -16.51 3.68
CA ILE A 39 8.46 -15.64 3.36
C ILE A 39 8.95 -14.27 2.86
N THR A 40 9.86 -13.61 3.60
CA THR A 40 10.43 -12.33 3.23
C THR A 40 11.09 -12.38 1.84
N LYS A 41 11.85 -13.43 1.57
CA LYS A 41 12.48 -13.63 0.26
C LYS A 41 11.46 -13.82 -0.87
N GLN A 42 10.38 -14.54 -0.62
CA GLN A 42 9.31 -14.74 -1.60
C GLN A 42 8.54 -13.43 -1.85
N MET A 43 8.22 -12.67 -0.80
CA MET A 43 7.59 -11.35 -0.92
C MET A 43 8.41 -10.40 -1.80
N GLY A 44 9.74 -10.39 -1.65
CA GLY A 44 10.64 -9.59 -2.49
C GLY A 44 10.60 -9.93 -3.99
N LYS A 45 10.06 -11.08 -4.37
CA LYS A 45 9.92 -11.51 -5.76
C LYS A 45 8.53 -11.20 -6.36
N LEU A 46 7.54 -10.80 -5.57
CA LEU A 46 6.16 -10.61 -6.05
C LEU A 46 6.08 -9.63 -7.23
N ARG A 47 6.86 -8.54 -7.19
CA ARG A 47 6.87 -7.53 -8.27
C ARG A 47 7.45 -8.04 -9.59
N SER A 48 8.21 -9.14 -9.58
CA SER A 48 8.79 -9.76 -10.79
C SER A 48 7.90 -10.84 -11.41
N LEU A 49 6.79 -11.20 -10.77
CA LEU A 49 5.83 -12.16 -11.29
C LEU A 49 4.89 -11.52 -12.30
N SER A 50 4.38 -12.34 -13.22
CA SER A 50 3.33 -11.92 -14.15
C SER A 50 2.03 -11.58 -13.42
N ALA A 51 1.14 -10.83 -14.09
CA ALA A 51 -0.18 -10.48 -13.56
C ALA A 51 -1.03 -11.70 -13.20
N GLN A 52 -0.82 -12.86 -13.86
CA GLN A 52 -1.53 -14.11 -13.56
C GLN A 52 -0.93 -14.86 -12.38
N GLU A 53 0.40 -14.84 -12.22
CA GLU A 53 1.10 -15.58 -11.18
C GLU A 53 1.07 -14.86 -9.82
N ARG A 54 1.12 -13.53 -9.85
CA ARG A 54 1.23 -12.69 -8.66
C ARG A 54 0.09 -12.90 -7.66
N PRO A 55 -1.21 -12.92 -8.04
CA PRO A 55 -2.31 -13.18 -7.12
C PRO A 55 -2.21 -14.54 -6.44
N VAL A 56 -1.85 -15.59 -7.18
CA VAL A 56 -1.69 -16.96 -6.65
C VAL A 56 -0.56 -17.01 -5.61
N ALA A 57 0.58 -16.40 -5.93
CA ALA A 57 1.72 -16.32 -5.01
C ALA A 57 1.37 -15.50 -3.75
N THR A 58 0.61 -14.41 -3.90
CA THR A 58 0.16 -13.55 -2.79
C THR A 58 -0.77 -14.31 -1.84
N VAL A 59 -1.76 -15.05 -2.36
CA VAL A 59 -2.66 -15.88 -1.53
C VAL A 59 -1.89 -16.98 -0.79
N LYS A 60 -0.92 -17.62 -1.45
CA LYS A 60 -0.05 -18.59 -0.81
C LYS A 60 0.74 -17.98 0.35
N LEU A 61 1.37 -16.82 0.12
CA LEU A 61 2.10 -16.10 1.17
C LEU A 61 1.18 -15.68 2.32
N ALA A 62 -0.03 -15.24 2.03
CA ALA A 62 -1.04 -14.93 3.04
C ALA A 62 -1.32 -16.15 3.95
N ALA A 63 -1.50 -17.33 3.37
CA ALA A 63 -1.70 -18.56 4.13
C ALA A 63 -0.45 -18.93 4.98
N GLU A 64 0.76 -18.82 4.43
CA GLU A 64 2.01 -19.05 5.16
C GLU A 64 2.17 -18.10 6.35
N ILE A 65 1.90 -16.80 6.16
CA ILE A 65 1.93 -15.79 7.24
C ILE A 65 0.84 -16.07 8.28
N SER A 66 -0.36 -16.46 7.86
CA SER A 66 -1.46 -16.82 8.78
C SER A 66 -1.09 -17.99 9.71
N ALA A 67 -0.27 -18.93 9.23
CA ALA A 67 0.19 -20.08 9.98
C ALA A 67 1.34 -19.79 10.98
N LEU A 68 2.00 -18.64 10.87
CA LEU A 68 3.04 -18.25 11.82
C LEU A 68 2.49 -18.11 13.25
N PRO A 69 3.31 -18.34 14.27
CA PRO A 69 2.96 -18.03 15.66
C PRO A 69 2.55 -16.56 15.81
N ALA A 70 1.64 -16.31 16.75
CA ALA A 70 1.27 -14.93 17.11
C ALA A 70 2.51 -14.16 17.59
N GLY A 71 2.65 -12.91 17.13
CA GLY A 71 3.79 -12.08 17.50
C GLY A 71 4.02 -10.89 16.55
N PRO A 72 4.90 -9.97 16.95
CA PRO A 72 5.19 -8.76 16.17
C PRO A 72 5.64 -9.04 14.73
N LYS A 73 6.39 -10.13 14.51
CA LYS A 73 6.89 -10.49 13.17
C LYS A 73 5.77 -10.92 12.23
N LYS A 74 4.77 -11.64 12.72
CA LYS A 74 3.56 -11.98 11.95
C LYS A 74 2.83 -10.71 11.52
N VAL A 75 2.67 -9.73 12.41
CA VAL A 75 2.03 -8.43 12.09
C VAL A 75 2.87 -7.67 11.05
N GLU A 76 4.18 -7.62 11.20
CA GLU A 76 5.09 -6.97 10.25
C GLU A 76 4.96 -7.57 8.84
N LEU A 77 5.00 -8.91 8.73
CA LEU A 77 4.90 -9.61 7.45
C LEU A 77 3.50 -9.45 6.83
N ALA A 78 2.44 -9.54 7.63
CA ALA A 78 1.07 -9.31 7.17
C ALA A 78 0.87 -7.89 6.66
N ASN A 79 1.37 -6.88 7.38
CA ASN A 79 1.33 -5.48 6.96
C ASN A 79 2.14 -5.24 5.67
N SER A 80 3.32 -5.84 5.56
CA SER A 80 4.15 -5.72 4.35
C SER A 80 3.46 -6.36 3.14
N LEU A 81 2.78 -7.50 3.32
CA LEU A 81 2.00 -8.13 2.25
C LEU A 81 0.77 -7.30 1.89
N ALA A 82 0.14 -6.63 2.87
CA ALA A 82 -0.99 -5.73 2.65
C ALA A 82 -0.60 -4.52 1.78
N ASN A 83 0.59 -3.95 1.98
CA ASN A 83 1.10 -2.92 1.10
C ASN A 83 1.40 -3.43 -0.33
N LEU A 84 1.90 -4.66 -0.47
CA LEU A 84 2.21 -5.24 -1.80
C LEU A 84 0.97 -5.67 -2.58
N VAL A 85 -0.13 -6.03 -1.92
CA VAL A 85 -1.36 -6.48 -2.59
C VAL A 85 -2.10 -5.35 -3.27
N THR A 86 -1.85 -4.09 -2.86
CA THR A 86 -2.49 -2.91 -3.44
C THR A 86 -1.82 -2.41 -4.71
N GLU A 87 -0.60 -2.87 -5.00
CA GLU A 87 0.12 -2.57 -6.24
C GLU A 87 -0.47 -3.37 -7.41
N GLY A 88 -1.00 -2.67 -8.40
CA GLY A 88 -1.65 -3.26 -9.57
C GLY A 88 -2.97 -3.97 -9.23
N ASP A 89 -3.44 -4.79 -10.17
CA ASP A 89 -4.72 -5.49 -10.04
C ASP A 89 -4.53 -6.97 -9.70
N GLN A 90 -4.62 -7.30 -8.43
CA GLN A 90 -4.56 -8.67 -7.96
C GLN A 90 -5.93 -9.32 -7.72
N GLY A 91 -7.03 -8.60 -7.99
CA GLY A 91 -8.40 -9.04 -7.78
C GLY A 91 -8.89 -8.94 -6.33
N ALA A 92 -10.19 -8.67 -6.16
CA ALA A 92 -10.81 -8.43 -4.85
C ALA A 92 -10.61 -9.59 -3.86
N ALA A 93 -10.70 -10.83 -4.33
CA ALA A 93 -10.54 -12.01 -3.47
C ALA A 93 -9.11 -12.11 -2.88
N THR A 94 -8.07 -11.74 -3.65
CA THR A 94 -6.69 -11.72 -3.17
C THR A 94 -6.51 -10.63 -2.11
N VAL A 95 -7.04 -9.43 -2.37
CA VAL A 95 -6.97 -8.31 -1.42
C VAL A 95 -7.71 -8.68 -0.12
N GLN A 96 -8.88 -9.30 -0.20
CA GLN A 96 -9.63 -9.78 0.98
C GLN A 96 -8.82 -10.82 1.77
N ALA A 97 -8.22 -11.81 1.11
CA ALA A 97 -7.43 -12.84 1.78
C ALA A 97 -6.24 -12.25 2.57
N VAL A 98 -5.58 -11.23 2.02
CA VAL A 98 -4.48 -10.53 2.70
C VAL A 98 -5.01 -9.68 3.88
N ALA A 99 -6.14 -9.00 3.70
CA ALA A 99 -6.78 -8.25 4.77
C ALA A 99 -7.20 -9.14 5.94
N ASP A 100 -7.72 -10.36 5.68
CA ASP A 100 -8.08 -11.33 6.71
C ASP A 100 -6.85 -11.74 7.53
N VAL A 101 -5.70 -11.93 6.88
CA VAL A 101 -4.44 -12.25 7.56
C VAL A 101 -3.95 -11.09 8.42
N LEU A 102 -3.99 -9.85 7.92
CA LEU A 102 -3.63 -8.67 8.70
C LEU A 102 -4.58 -8.47 9.88
N SER A 103 -5.88 -8.65 9.66
CA SER A 103 -6.92 -8.59 10.71
C SER A 103 -6.64 -9.61 11.82
N LYS A 104 -6.37 -10.87 11.45
CA LYS A 104 -6.03 -11.95 12.37
C LYS A 104 -4.73 -11.64 13.15
N ALA A 105 -3.68 -11.22 12.45
CA ALA A 105 -2.40 -10.90 13.08
C ALA A 105 -2.53 -9.78 14.12
N LEU A 106 -3.31 -8.73 13.81
CA LEU A 106 -3.60 -7.63 14.74
C LEU A 106 -4.45 -8.07 15.94
N ALA A 107 -5.43 -8.96 15.73
CA ALA A 107 -6.22 -9.52 16.83
C ALA A 107 -5.38 -10.39 17.77
N GLU A 108 -4.45 -11.19 17.24
CA GLU A 108 -3.55 -12.06 18.01
C GLU A 108 -2.41 -11.29 18.71
N SER A 109 -1.97 -10.18 18.12
CA SER A 109 -0.82 -9.39 18.59
C SER A 109 -1.06 -7.90 18.31
N PRO A 110 -1.87 -7.23 19.12
CA PRO A 110 -2.14 -5.80 18.97
C PRO A 110 -0.86 -4.96 19.04
N VAL A 111 -0.75 -3.97 18.14
CA VAL A 111 0.39 -3.03 18.12
C VAL A 111 0.02 -1.79 18.92
N PRO A 112 0.77 -1.45 19.98
CA PRO A 112 0.45 -0.28 20.80
C PRO A 112 0.65 1.03 20.04
N ALA A 113 -0.22 1.99 20.27
CA ALA A 113 -0.07 3.34 19.74
C ALA A 113 1.20 4.01 20.25
N LYS A 114 1.91 4.71 19.36
CA LYS A 114 2.98 5.64 19.73
C LYS A 114 2.42 7.06 19.66
N LYS A 115 2.35 7.73 20.82
CA LYS A 115 1.68 9.04 20.94
C LYS A 115 0.19 8.90 20.54
N ASP A 116 -0.35 9.89 19.85
CA ASP A 116 -1.78 9.92 19.49
C ASP A 116 -2.11 9.36 18.09
N SER A 117 -1.13 8.83 17.38
CA SER A 117 -1.33 8.31 16.00
C SER A 117 -1.54 6.80 15.99
N PRO A 118 -2.49 6.28 15.20
CA PRO A 118 -2.62 4.85 14.97
C PRO A 118 -1.34 4.27 14.34
N PRO A 119 -0.90 3.08 14.78
CA PRO A 119 0.22 2.38 14.14
C PRO A 119 -0.04 2.06 12.66
N ALA A 120 1.04 1.97 11.87
CA ALA A 120 0.96 1.71 10.44
C ALA A 120 0.07 0.51 10.04
N PRO A 121 0.09 -0.65 10.74
CA PRO A 121 -0.78 -1.77 10.38
C PRO A 121 -2.28 -1.47 10.52
N TYR A 122 -2.68 -0.63 11.47
CA TYR A 122 -4.08 -0.19 11.58
C TYR A 122 -4.45 0.83 10.50
N MET A 123 -3.52 1.72 10.14
CA MET A 123 -3.73 2.65 9.03
C MET A 123 -3.88 1.89 7.71
N GLU A 124 -3.05 0.88 7.48
CA GLU A 124 -3.15 0.05 6.28
C GLU A 124 -4.46 -0.73 6.23
N MET A 125 -4.86 -1.37 7.33
CA MET A 125 -6.16 -2.04 7.42
C MET A 125 -7.32 -1.08 7.16
N ALA A 126 -7.27 0.14 7.70
CA ALA A 126 -8.28 1.16 7.45
C ALA A 126 -8.33 1.58 5.97
N ARG A 127 -7.17 1.70 5.28
CA ARG A 127 -7.08 1.98 3.84
C ARG A 127 -7.72 0.86 3.00
N LEU A 128 -7.40 -0.40 3.29
CA LEU A 128 -7.99 -1.54 2.61
C LEU A 128 -9.51 -1.54 2.73
N VAL A 129 -10.04 -1.34 3.94
CA VAL A 129 -11.49 -1.27 4.18
C VAL A 129 -12.14 -0.10 3.44
N ARG A 130 -11.51 1.09 3.47
CA ARG A 130 -12.11 2.30 2.94
C ARG A 130 -12.03 2.42 1.41
N TYR A 131 -10.91 2.00 0.82
CA TYR A 131 -10.60 2.28 -0.59
C TYR A 131 -10.53 1.05 -1.49
N LYS A 132 -10.51 -0.17 -0.92
CA LYS A 132 -10.49 -1.45 -1.66
C LYS A 132 -11.73 -2.31 -1.38
N ASP A 133 -12.72 -1.75 -0.71
CA ASP A 133 -14.01 -2.40 -0.43
C ASP A 133 -13.88 -3.76 0.29
N VAL A 134 -12.90 -3.85 1.19
CA VAL A 134 -12.60 -5.04 1.98
C VAL A 134 -13.41 -5.05 3.27
N SER A 135 -13.89 -6.22 3.68
CA SER A 135 -14.50 -6.42 4.99
C SER A 135 -13.46 -6.80 6.05
N THR A 136 -13.75 -6.53 7.32
CA THR A 136 -12.94 -6.99 8.46
C THR A 136 -13.80 -7.24 9.69
N THR A 137 -13.45 -8.29 10.43
CA THR A 137 -14.03 -8.58 11.76
C THR A 137 -13.21 -8.00 12.91
N LEU A 138 -12.09 -7.33 12.61
CA LEU A 138 -11.25 -6.71 13.64
C LEU A 138 -12.02 -5.60 14.34
N ASN A 139 -12.30 -5.80 15.62
CA ASN A 139 -12.94 -4.81 16.50
C ASN A 139 -11.87 -4.26 17.45
N ASP A 140 -11.21 -3.15 17.06
CA ASP A 140 -10.11 -2.54 17.80
C ASP A 140 -10.26 -1.02 17.77
N PRO A 141 -10.16 -0.31 18.91
CA PRO A 141 -10.25 1.15 18.97
C PRO A 141 -9.22 1.87 18.08
N LEU A 142 -8.03 1.29 17.87
CA LEU A 142 -7.00 1.87 16.99
C LEU A 142 -7.38 1.78 15.51
N LEU A 143 -8.12 0.74 15.10
CA LEU A 143 -8.67 0.66 13.76
C LEU A 143 -9.74 1.74 13.55
N GLU A 144 -10.63 1.94 14.52
CA GLU A 144 -11.63 3.02 14.42
C GLU A 144 -10.95 4.40 14.39
N LYS A 145 -9.94 4.62 15.21
CA LYS A 145 -9.14 5.85 15.15
C LYS A 145 -8.46 6.05 13.80
N ALA A 146 -7.93 4.98 13.18
CA ALA A 146 -7.34 5.03 11.84
C ALA A 146 -8.39 5.40 10.77
N ARG A 147 -9.61 4.85 10.86
CA ARG A 147 -10.74 5.23 9.98
C ARG A 147 -11.07 6.71 10.10
N GLN A 148 -11.14 7.25 11.32
CA GLN A 148 -11.42 8.66 11.55
C GLN A 148 -10.33 9.57 10.98
N VAL A 149 -9.05 9.18 11.04
CA VAL A 149 -7.96 9.89 10.38
C VAL A 149 -8.19 9.94 8.86
N LEU A 150 -8.54 8.82 8.22
CA LEU A 150 -8.80 8.80 6.78
C LEU A 150 -10.02 9.65 6.39
N ILE A 151 -11.09 9.64 7.20
CA ILE A 151 -12.28 10.49 6.98
C ILE A 151 -11.90 11.98 7.08
N ALA A 152 -11.09 12.35 8.06
CA ALA A 152 -10.61 13.72 8.20
C ALA A 152 -9.72 14.13 7.01
N ASN A 153 -8.80 13.26 6.59
CA ASN A 153 -7.97 13.51 5.39
C ASN A 153 -8.81 13.72 4.13
N ASP A 154 -9.82 12.89 3.89
CA ASP A 154 -10.73 13.05 2.74
C ASP A 154 -11.49 14.38 2.80
N ALA A 155 -11.90 14.81 4.00
CA ALA A 155 -12.56 16.11 4.20
C ALA A 155 -11.62 17.30 3.96
N ASP A 156 -10.34 17.18 4.28
CA ASP A 156 -9.31 18.17 4.00
C ASP A 156 -9.01 18.23 2.49
N ILE A 157 -8.86 17.08 1.84
CA ILE A 157 -8.66 16.98 0.39
C ILE A 157 -9.85 17.58 -0.37
N GLN A 158 -11.07 17.35 0.12
CA GLN A 158 -12.29 17.95 -0.48
C GLN A 158 -12.28 19.48 -0.47
N LYS A 159 -11.59 20.10 0.48
CA LYS A 159 -11.45 21.55 0.61
C LYS A 159 -10.17 22.09 -0.01
N ALA A 160 -9.26 21.19 -0.40
CA ALA A 160 -7.96 21.57 -0.93
C ALA A 160 -8.12 22.28 -2.26
N ASP A 161 -7.33 23.33 -2.44
CA ASP A 161 -7.15 24.01 -3.72
C ASP A 161 -5.67 24.32 -3.94
N PHE A 162 -5.26 24.36 -5.19
CA PHE A 162 -3.90 24.71 -5.56
C PHE A 162 -3.84 25.41 -6.91
N THR A 163 -2.78 26.17 -7.12
CA THR A 163 -2.38 26.67 -8.44
C THR A 163 -0.95 26.27 -8.71
N LEU A 164 -0.75 25.45 -9.72
CA LEU A 164 0.57 25.02 -10.18
C LEU A 164 0.76 25.36 -11.66
N ARG A 165 2.02 25.31 -12.12
CA ARG A 165 2.36 25.46 -13.54
C ARG A 165 2.84 24.14 -14.10
N ASP A 166 2.50 23.88 -15.36
CA ASP A 166 3.07 22.78 -16.12
C ASP A 166 4.46 23.14 -16.70
N LEU A 167 5.09 22.18 -17.37
CA LEU A 167 6.40 22.36 -17.99
C LEU A 167 6.41 23.45 -19.07
N SER A 168 5.26 23.83 -19.66
CA SER A 168 5.13 24.95 -20.62
C SER A 168 4.93 26.30 -19.95
N GLY A 169 4.74 26.31 -18.63
CA GLY A 169 4.42 27.51 -17.85
C GLY A 169 2.92 27.82 -17.75
N LYS A 170 2.05 27.05 -18.37
CA LYS A 170 0.59 27.20 -18.26
C LYS A 170 0.13 26.91 -16.84
N LYS A 171 -0.73 27.78 -16.30
CA LYS A 171 -1.31 27.63 -14.96
C LYS A 171 -2.51 26.70 -14.95
N TYR A 172 -2.63 25.93 -13.88
CA TYR A 172 -3.80 25.11 -13.55
C TYR A 172 -4.18 25.38 -12.10
N THR A 173 -5.42 25.80 -11.87
CA THR A 173 -6.02 25.98 -10.54
C THR A 173 -7.14 24.96 -10.39
N LEU A 174 -7.10 24.13 -9.33
CA LEU A 174 -8.06 23.03 -9.18
C LEU A 174 -9.51 23.54 -9.13
N SER A 175 -9.77 24.63 -8.39
CA SER A 175 -11.11 25.24 -8.28
C SER A 175 -11.64 25.81 -9.61
N GLU A 176 -10.76 26.18 -10.54
CA GLU A 176 -11.14 26.70 -11.87
C GLU A 176 -11.51 25.57 -12.86
N LEU A 177 -11.33 24.32 -12.48
CA LEU A 177 -11.65 23.15 -13.32
C LEU A 177 -13.06 22.60 -13.06
N ARG A 178 -13.94 23.38 -12.42
CA ARG A 178 -15.37 23.01 -12.31
C ARG A 178 -15.98 22.81 -13.70
N GLY A 179 -16.87 21.82 -13.81
CA GLY A 179 -17.40 21.35 -15.08
C GLY A 179 -16.56 20.27 -15.78
N LYS A 180 -15.35 19.99 -15.25
CA LYS A 180 -14.47 18.90 -15.70
C LYS A 180 -14.43 17.79 -14.67
N ILE A 181 -14.20 16.56 -15.13
CA ILE A 181 -13.75 15.46 -14.27
C ILE A 181 -12.24 15.59 -14.15
N VAL A 182 -11.72 15.63 -12.93
CA VAL A 182 -10.30 15.88 -12.68
C VAL A 182 -9.68 14.69 -11.97
N MET A 183 -8.65 14.11 -12.57
CA MET A 183 -7.74 13.18 -11.91
C MET A 183 -6.48 13.94 -11.50
N VAL A 184 -6.13 13.90 -10.22
CA VAL A 184 -4.89 14.47 -9.67
C VAL A 184 -4.00 13.31 -9.28
N ASN A 185 -2.95 13.09 -10.07
CA ASN A 185 -1.98 12.01 -9.88
C ASN A 185 -0.66 12.56 -9.34
N PHE A 186 -0.12 11.95 -8.29
CA PHE A 186 1.20 12.27 -7.71
C PHE A 186 2.19 11.18 -8.07
N TRP A 187 3.35 11.59 -8.61
CA TRP A 187 4.35 10.67 -9.16
C TRP A 187 5.78 11.22 -9.09
N ALA A 188 6.77 10.41 -9.47
CA ALA A 188 8.16 10.86 -9.66
C ALA A 188 8.87 10.01 -10.72
N THR A 189 9.92 10.57 -11.34
CA THR A 189 10.71 9.90 -12.39
C THR A 189 11.43 8.65 -11.88
N TRP A 190 11.84 8.65 -10.62
CA TRP A 190 12.53 7.54 -9.94
C TRP A 190 11.60 6.46 -9.38
N CYS A 191 10.28 6.65 -9.46
CA CYS A 191 9.28 5.75 -8.89
C CYS A 191 8.89 4.67 -9.93
N PRO A 192 9.31 3.40 -9.80
CA PRO A 192 9.01 2.37 -10.78
C PRO A 192 7.50 2.09 -10.96
N PRO A 193 6.67 1.94 -9.89
CA PRO A 193 5.22 1.74 -10.05
C PRO A 193 4.53 2.95 -10.70
N CYS A 194 4.99 4.19 -10.41
CA CYS A 194 4.47 5.38 -11.09
C CYS A 194 4.69 5.30 -12.60
N ARG A 195 5.88 4.88 -13.02
CA ARG A 195 6.21 4.72 -14.43
C ARG A 195 5.43 3.59 -15.11
N ALA A 196 5.10 2.55 -14.34
CA ALA A 196 4.28 1.44 -14.85
C ALA A 196 2.85 1.88 -15.15
N GLU A 197 2.24 2.77 -14.35
CA GLU A 197 0.86 3.25 -14.59
C GLU A 197 0.76 4.42 -15.60
N MET A 198 1.88 5.10 -15.93
CA MET A 198 1.85 6.25 -16.86
C MET A 198 1.20 5.94 -18.22
N PRO A 199 1.45 4.80 -18.90
CA PRO A 199 0.78 4.48 -20.15
C PRO A 199 -0.75 4.36 -20.00
N ASP A 200 -1.22 3.84 -18.88
CA ASP A 200 -2.65 3.69 -18.59
C ASP A 200 -3.31 5.05 -18.34
N LEU A 201 -2.64 5.95 -17.58
CA LEU A 201 -3.09 7.32 -17.39
C LEU A 201 -3.09 8.13 -18.70
N ASP A 202 -2.10 7.92 -19.55
CA ASP A 202 -2.02 8.54 -20.87
C ASP A 202 -3.17 8.12 -21.77
N TRP A 203 -3.47 6.82 -21.79
CA TRP A 203 -4.60 6.28 -22.51
C TRP A 203 -5.93 6.85 -21.98
N ILE A 204 -6.13 6.84 -20.67
CA ILE A 204 -7.32 7.40 -20.01
C ILE A 204 -7.50 8.87 -20.40
N PHE A 205 -6.44 9.68 -20.31
CA PHE A 205 -6.51 11.09 -20.67
C PHE A 205 -6.88 11.27 -22.15
N THR A 206 -6.15 10.64 -23.05
CA THR A 206 -6.37 10.79 -24.51
C THR A 206 -7.74 10.31 -24.95
N HIS A 207 -8.26 9.27 -24.30
CA HIS A 207 -9.59 8.70 -24.62
C HIS A 207 -10.74 9.59 -24.15
N PHE A 208 -10.65 10.18 -22.94
CA PHE A 208 -11.77 10.89 -22.31
C PHE A 208 -11.63 12.43 -22.30
N GLN A 209 -10.52 13.01 -22.77
CA GLN A 209 -10.32 14.47 -22.78
C GLN A 209 -11.43 15.22 -23.54
N SER A 210 -11.94 14.67 -24.64
CA SER A 210 -13.04 15.26 -25.41
C SER A 210 -14.36 15.25 -24.64
N GLN A 211 -14.53 14.37 -23.69
CA GLN A 211 -15.67 14.29 -22.79
C GLN A 211 -15.48 15.17 -21.54
N GLY A 212 -14.36 15.87 -21.45
CA GLY A 212 -14.07 16.81 -20.37
C GLY A 212 -13.32 16.23 -19.18
N LEU A 213 -12.61 15.09 -19.36
CA LEU A 213 -11.62 14.62 -18.39
C LEU A 213 -10.34 15.45 -18.51
N ILE A 214 -9.73 15.75 -17.39
CA ILE A 214 -8.36 16.24 -17.28
C ILE A 214 -7.58 15.39 -16.26
N VAL A 215 -6.35 15.04 -16.61
CA VAL A 215 -5.40 14.38 -15.71
C VAL A 215 -4.29 15.38 -15.40
N LEU A 216 -4.09 15.73 -14.14
CA LEU A 216 -3.03 16.60 -13.66
C LEU A 216 -1.96 15.74 -12.97
N SER A 217 -0.81 15.56 -13.61
CA SER A 217 0.28 14.74 -13.08
C SER A 217 1.27 15.61 -12.31
N ILE A 218 1.23 15.54 -10.98
CA ILE A 218 1.98 16.41 -10.07
C ILE A 218 3.23 15.70 -9.57
N THR A 219 4.38 16.39 -9.63
CA THR A 219 5.64 15.91 -9.07
C THR A 219 6.32 16.99 -8.25
N SER A 220 7.05 16.59 -7.19
CA SER A 220 7.87 17.50 -6.39
C SER A 220 9.30 17.67 -6.93
N GLU A 221 9.64 17.00 -8.03
CA GLU A 221 10.91 17.17 -8.73
C GLU A 221 10.92 18.47 -9.53
N ASP A 222 12.09 18.97 -9.86
CA ASP A 222 12.26 20.17 -10.65
C ASP A 222 12.06 19.91 -12.16
N SER A 223 11.85 20.99 -12.92
CA SER A 223 11.60 20.92 -14.36
C SER A 223 12.84 20.44 -15.16
N PHE A 224 14.06 20.59 -14.64
CA PHE A 224 15.29 20.11 -15.30
C PHE A 224 15.41 18.60 -15.24
N THR A 225 14.90 17.98 -14.16
CA THR A 225 14.82 16.52 -14.02
C THR A 225 13.66 15.95 -14.84
N VAL A 226 12.48 16.56 -14.74
CA VAL A 226 11.24 16.04 -15.31
C VAL A 226 11.15 16.26 -16.84
N GLY A 227 11.61 17.41 -17.33
CA GLY A 227 11.55 17.76 -18.74
C GLY A 227 12.19 16.74 -19.68
N PRO A 228 13.49 16.38 -19.49
CA PRO A 228 14.14 15.34 -20.26
C PRO A 228 13.46 13.96 -20.14
N PHE A 229 12.95 13.63 -18.95
CA PHE A 229 12.24 12.36 -18.74
C PHE A 229 10.98 12.30 -19.64
N ILE A 230 10.11 13.33 -19.60
CA ILE A 230 8.88 13.39 -20.42
C ILE A 230 9.20 13.43 -21.92
N THR A 231 10.27 14.11 -22.32
CA THR A 231 10.71 14.13 -23.74
C THR A 231 11.03 12.71 -24.25
N ASN A 232 11.63 11.87 -23.40
CA ASN A 232 12.00 10.50 -23.72
C ASN A 232 10.87 9.47 -23.50
N HIS A 233 9.82 9.85 -22.77
CA HIS A 233 8.67 9.01 -22.45
C HIS A 233 7.39 9.80 -22.79
N PRO A 234 6.91 9.77 -24.06
CA PRO A 234 5.75 10.55 -24.49
C PRO A 234 4.57 10.38 -23.54
N TYR A 235 4.08 11.51 -22.99
CA TYR A 235 3.01 11.57 -22.00
C TYR A 235 2.21 12.84 -22.20
N HIS A 236 0.91 12.72 -22.51
CA HIS A 236 0.07 13.85 -22.92
C HIS A 236 -0.59 14.63 -21.77
N PRO A 237 -0.87 14.01 -20.59
CA PRO A 237 -1.41 14.77 -19.47
C PRO A 237 -0.47 15.91 -19.02
N PRO A 238 -1.01 17.08 -18.62
CA PRO A 238 -0.21 18.16 -18.04
C PRO A 238 0.62 17.69 -16.84
N VAL A 239 1.93 17.92 -16.90
CA VAL A 239 2.86 17.61 -15.81
C VAL A 239 3.15 18.88 -15.02
N LEU A 240 2.68 18.93 -13.78
CA LEU A 240 2.73 20.09 -12.89
C LEU A 240 3.87 19.96 -11.87
N ILE A 241 4.54 21.08 -11.62
CA ILE A 241 5.70 21.13 -10.71
C ILE A 241 5.27 21.67 -9.34
N ASP A 242 5.33 20.81 -8.31
CA ASP A 242 5.06 21.13 -6.90
C ASP A 242 6.37 21.17 -6.10
N MET A 243 7.23 22.14 -6.40
CA MET A 243 8.51 22.32 -5.71
C MET A 243 8.34 22.34 -4.19
N GLY A 244 8.99 21.39 -3.50
CA GLY A 244 8.92 21.23 -2.06
C GLY A 244 7.68 20.48 -1.54
N GLY A 245 6.82 19.94 -2.43
CA GLY A 245 5.74 19.01 -2.07
C GLY A 245 4.63 19.65 -1.23
N LYS A 246 4.32 20.95 -1.43
CA LYS A 246 3.29 21.64 -0.66
C LYS A 246 1.89 21.08 -0.96
N VAL A 247 1.59 20.86 -2.25
CA VAL A 247 0.32 20.28 -2.68
C VAL A 247 0.23 18.81 -2.27
N ALA A 248 1.31 18.07 -2.42
CA ALA A 248 1.38 16.68 -1.94
C ALA A 248 1.06 16.58 -0.43
N LYS A 249 1.59 17.49 0.41
CA LYS A 249 1.25 17.55 1.84
C LYS A 249 -0.21 17.92 2.09
N GLN A 250 -0.78 18.88 1.31
CA GLN A 250 -2.17 19.28 1.43
C GLN A 250 -3.13 18.14 1.06
N PHE A 251 -2.71 17.24 0.17
CA PHE A 251 -3.44 16.04 -0.24
C PHE A 251 -3.12 14.81 0.63
N HIS A 252 -2.40 14.96 1.73
CA HIS A 252 -1.98 13.86 2.62
C HIS A 252 -1.32 12.70 1.85
N VAL A 253 -0.49 13.03 0.84
CA VAL A 253 0.26 12.04 0.06
C VAL A 253 1.45 11.56 0.88
N ASP A 254 1.40 10.34 1.37
CA ASP A 254 2.43 9.66 2.16
C ASP A 254 3.20 8.57 1.38
N GLY A 255 2.77 8.33 0.13
CA GLY A 255 3.40 7.41 -0.83
C GLY A 255 2.95 7.70 -2.24
N ILE A 256 3.73 7.30 -3.23
CA ILE A 256 3.44 7.43 -4.66
C ILE A 256 3.60 6.08 -5.36
N PRO A 257 2.79 5.83 -6.44
CA PRO A 257 1.80 6.74 -7.04
C PRO A 257 0.55 6.91 -6.18
N LYS A 258 -0.12 8.05 -6.35
CA LYS A 258 -1.36 8.37 -5.66
C LYS A 258 -2.27 9.18 -6.57
N THR A 259 -3.51 8.74 -6.79
CA THR A 259 -4.48 9.42 -7.65
C THR A 259 -5.76 9.73 -6.90
N PHE A 260 -6.26 10.95 -7.07
CA PHE A 260 -7.55 11.42 -6.57
C PHE A 260 -8.46 11.76 -7.74
N ILE A 261 -9.75 11.41 -7.65
CA ILE A 261 -10.73 11.66 -8.71
C ILE A 261 -11.83 12.58 -8.18
N PHE A 262 -12.04 13.69 -8.89
CA PHE A 262 -13.09 14.65 -8.61
C PHE A 262 -14.12 14.68 -9.75
N ASN A 263 -15.41 14.75 -9.40
CA ASN A 263 -16.45 14.96 -10.39
C ASN A 263 -16.51 16.43 -10.88
N ARG A 264 -17.44 16.73 -11.77
CA ARG A 264 -17.60 18.08 -12.37
C ARG A 264 -17.93 19.16 -11.34
N ASP A 265 -18.59 18.81 -10.24
CA ASP A 265 -18.86 19.75 -9.14
C ASP A 265 -17.62 19.93 -8.23
N GLY A 266 -16.54 19.21 -8.49
CA GLY A 266 -15.33 19.18 -7.68
C GLY A 266 -15.50 18.38 -6.39
N LYS A 267 -16.45 17.45 -6.35
CA LYS A 267 -16.58 16.50 -5.25
C LYS A 267 -15.58 15.38 -5.41
N LEU A 268 -14.82 15.07 -4.36
CA LEU A 268 -13.94 13.91 -4.30
C LEU A 268 -14.79 12.63 -4.38
N LEU A 269 -14.57 11.82 -5.40
CA LEU A 269 -15.25 10.54 -5.61
C LEU A 269 -14.47 9.36 -5.06
N GLY A 270 -13.16 9.46 -5.03
CA GLY A 270 -12.29 8.39 -4.56
C GLY A 270 -10.82 8.69 -4.76
N GLN A 271 -10.00 7.77 -4.26
CA GLN A 271 -8.55 7.84 -4.39
C GLN A 271 -7.97 6.43 -4.53
N THR A 272 -6.80 6.32 -5.16
CA THR A 272 -6.02 5.07 -5.18
C THR A 272 -5.25 4.90 -3.87
N ILE A 273 -4.81 3.68 -3.58
CA ILE A 273 -3.84 3.45 -2.50
C ILE A 273 -2.43 3.40 -3.08
N ASP A 274 -2.28 2.81 -4.27
CA ASP A 274 -1.01 2.50 -4.92
C ASP A 274 -1.18 2.49 -6.45
N GLU A 275 -0.21 1.90 -7.19
CA GLU A 275 -0.27 1.68 -8.64
C GLU A 275 -1.62 1.08 -9.07
N CYS A 276 -2.22 1.68 -10.09
CA CYS A 276 -3.46 1.21 -10.69
C CYS A 276 -3.28 0.86 -12.17
N THR A 277 -3.99 -0.17 -12.60
CA THR A 277 -4.14 -0.53 -14.02
C THR A 277 -5.22 0.32 -14.68
N GLN A 278 -5.23 0.35 -16.00
CA GLN A 278 -6.27 1.00 -16.80
C GLN A 278 -7.67 0.55 -16.38
N ARG A 279 -7.89 -0.76 -16.15
CA ARG A 279 -9.17 -1.30 -15.71
C ARG A 279 -9.62 -0.69 -14.37
N GLN A 280 -8.73 -0.60 -13.38
CA GLN A 280 -9.05 0.00 -12.09
C GLN A 280 -9.37 1.50 -12.21
N PHE A 281 -8.68 2.24 -13.05
CA PHE A 281 -9.03 3.64 -13.34
C PHE A 281 -10.41 3.75 -14.00
N LEU A 282 -10.74 2.88 -14.96
CA LEU A 282 -12.07 2.83 -15.58
C LEU A 282 -13.16 2.50 -14.57
N ASP A 283 -12.95 1.55 -13.67
CA ASP A 283 -13.89 1.20 -12.58
C ASP A 283 -14.15 2.41 -11.67
N MET A 284 -13.11 3.21 -11.36
CA MET A 284 -13.27 4.43 -10.57
C MET A 284 -14.01 5.54 -11.35
N LEU A 285 -13.70 5.70 -12.63
CA LEU A 285 -14.35 6.67 -13.52
C LEU A 285 -15.79 6.29 -13.85
N GLY A 286 -16.16 5.02 -13.77
CA GLY A 286 -17.53 4.55 -13.90
C GLY A 286 -18.50 5.13 -12.85
N LYS A 287 -17.98 5.79 -11.80
CA LYS A 287 -18.77 6.60 -10.85
C LYS A 287 -19.04 8.02 -11.34
N THR A 288 -18.53 8.38 -12.51
CA THR A 288 -18.74 9.67 -13.18
C THR A 288 -19.71 9.50 -14.35
N ASP A 289 -19.93 10.58 -15.10
CA ASP A 289 -20.74 10.60 -16.32
C ASP A 289 -19.92 10.40 -17.61
N LEU A 290 -18.71 9.84 -17.52
CA LEU A 290 -17.93 9.42 -18.67
C LEU A 290 -18.46 8.10 -19.23
N HIS A 291 -18.48 8.00 -20.56
CA HIS A 291 -18.95 6.83 -21.29
C HIS A 291 -17.83 6.28 -22.17
N ASN A 292 -17.62 4.95 -22.07
CA ASN A 292 -16.75 4.20 -22.98
C ASN A 292 -17.36 4.04 -24.36
#